data_02f4de33e4a529c2f88dd6053f57d2d2
#
_entry.id   02f4de33e4a529c2f88dd6053f57d2d2
#
_cell.length_a   1.000
_cell.length_b   1.000
_cell.length_c   1.000
_cell.angle_alpha   90.00
_cell.angle_beta   90.00
_cell.angle_gamma   90.00
#
_symmetry.space_group_name_H-M   'P 1'
#
loop_
_entity.id
_entity.type
_entity.pdbx_description
1 polymer ?
#
loop_
_entity_poly.entity_id
_entity_poly.type
_entity_poly.pdbx_seq_one_letter_code
_entity_poly.pdbx_strand_id
1 'polypeptide(L)'
;GTVPLPLNEKQVVELVELLKNPPAGEDAFLMNLLENRIPAGVDQAAYVKAAFLAAILKGETSSPLISKQKAVEILGTMQGGYNVQPLVAALDDNEVAQDAAEALKKTLLVFDAFNDVTEKAEAGNSIAKEVIQSWADAEWFLNRAEVPAKTTYTTFKVTGETNTDDLSPAQDAWSRPDIPLHSLAM
;
A
#
# COMPACT_ATOMS: atom_id res chain seq x y z
N GLY A 1 -5.22 15.13 -22.84
CA GLY A 1 -6.27 14.19 -22.54
C GLY A 1 -6.80 14.40 -21.13
N THR A 2 -8.00 13.94 -20.86
CA THR A 2 -8.54 13.92 -19.50
C THR A 2 -7.94 12.76 -18.75
N VAL A 3 -7.44 12.98 -17.54
CA VAL A 3 -6.99 11.89 -16.66
C VAL A 3 -8.20 10.99 -16.34
N PRO A 4 -8.12 9.68 -16.56
CA PRO A 4 -9.23 8.80 -16.23
C PRO A 4 -9.50 8.81 -14.72
N LEU A 5 -10.78 8.74 -14.32
CA LEU A 5 -11.15 8.63 -12.91
C LEU A 5 -10.60 7.33 -12.30
N PRO A 6 -10.32 7.30 -10.99
CA PRO A 6 -10.03 6.06 -10.28
C PRO A 6 -11.17 5.05 -10.42
N LEU A 7 -10.85 3.78 -10.26
CA LEU A 7 -11.85 2.72 -10.25
C LEU A 7 -12.74 2.83 -9.00
N ASN A 8 -14.03 2.70 -9.20
CA ASN A 8 -14.97 2.60 -8.08
C ASN A 8 -15.07 1.17 -7.53
N GLU A 9 -15.76 1.01 -6.40
CA GLU A 9 -15.94 -0.27 -5.72
C GLU A 9 -16.41 -1.40 -6.67
N LYS A 10 -17.45 -1.15 -7.48
CA LYS A 10 -17.99 -2.17 -8.40
C LYS A 10 -16.97 -2.61 -9.44
N GLN A 11 -16.24 -1.65 -10.01
CA GLN A 11 -15.19 -1.93 -10.98
C GLN A 11 -14.03 -2.71 -10.35
N VAL A 12 -13.70 -2.45 -9.08
CA VAL A 12 -12.66 -3.22 -8.39
C VAL A 12 -13.12 -4.65 -8.08
N VAL A 13 -14.39 -4.86 -7.74
CA VAL A 13 -14.95 -6.22 -7.61
C VAL A 13 -14.84 -6.98 -8.93
N GLU A 14 -15.20 -6.36 -10.05
CA GLU A 14 -15.05 -6.96 -11.39
C GLU A 14 -13.59 -7.24 -11.74
N LEU A 15 -12.69 -6.30 -11.42
CA LEU A 15 -11.24 -6.47 -11.61
C LEU A 15 -10.69 -7.66 -10.80
N VAL A 16 -11.14 -7.84 -9.56
CA VAL A 16 -10.74 -8.98 -8.72
C VAL A 16 -11.11 -10.31 -9.39
N GLU A 17 -12.30 -10.43 -9.99
CA GLU A 17 -12.68 -11.64 -10.71
C GLU A 17 -11.82 -11.90 -11.95
N LEU A 18 -11.45 -10.83 -12.68
CA LEU A 18 -10.51 -10.95 -13.79
C LEU A 18 -9.11 -11.34 -13.35
N LEU A 19 -8.63 -10.83 -12.21
CA LEU A 19 -7.31 -11.17 -11.65
C LEU A 19 -7.22 -12.63 -11.18
N LYS A 20 -8.33 -13.23 -10.78
CA LYS A 20 -8.39 -14.67 -10.45
C LYS A 20 -8.27 -15.54 -11.71
N ASN A 21 -8.83 -15.09 -12.82
CA ASN A 21 -8.83 -15.79 -14.10
C ASN A 21 -8.57 -14.82 -15.25
N PRO A 22 -7.33 -14.37 -15.44
CA PRO A 22 -7.01 -13.31 -16.39
C PRO A 22 -7.23 -13.79 -17.83
N PRO A 23 -7.88 -12.97 -18.68
CA PRO A 23 -7.92 -13.21 -20.12
C PRO A 23 -6.51 -13.17 -20.72
N ALA A 24 -6.27 -13.99 -21.70
CA ALA A 24 -4.96 -14.09 -22.35
C ALA A 24 -4.50 -12.72 -22.92
N GLY A 25 -3.32 -12.29 -22.52
CA GLY A 25 -2.70 -11.05 -22.98
C GLY A 25 -3.06 -9.79 -22.19
N GLU A 26 -3.93 -9.87 -21.16
CA GLU A 26 -4.38 -8.73 -20.37
C GLU A 26 -3.60 -8.57 -19.04
N ASP A 27 -2.65 -9.44 -18.75
CA ASP A 27 -1.96 -9.53 -17.46
C ASP A 27 -1.39 -8.17 -17.00
N ALA A 28 -0.61 -7.52 -17.86
CA ALA A 28 0.02 -6.24 -17.55
C ALA A 28 -1.01 -5.12 -17.36
N PHE A 29 -2.09 -5.13 -18.11
CA PHE A 29 -3.16 -4.15 -17.99
C PHE A 29 -3.93 -4.32 -16.68
N LEU A 30 -4.30 -5.54 -16.32
CA LEU A 30 -5.01 -5.84 -15.07
C LEU A 30 -4.15 -5.49 -13.85
N MET A 31 -2.85 -5.81 -13.88
CA MET A 31 -1.92 -5.43 -12.81
C MET A 31 -1.78 -3.90 -12.72
N ASN A 32 -1.68 -3.20 -13.83
CA ASN A 32 -1.65 -1.73 -13.82
C ASN A 32 -2.92 -1.13 -13.21
N LEU A 33 -4.10 -1.68 -13.51
CA LEU A 33 -5.35 -1.25 -12.88
C LEU A 33 -5.31 -1.46 -11.36
N LEU A 34 -4.85 -2.63 -10.90
CA LEU A 34 -4.77 -2.95 -9.47
C LEU A 34 -3.80 -2.02 -8.72
N GLU A 35 -2.63 -1.79 -9.29
CA GLU A 35 -1.57 -1.03 -8.64
C GLU A 35 -1.83 0.48 -8.67
N ASN A 36 -2.28 1.01 -9.81
CA ASN A 36 -2.21 2.44 -10.10
C ASN A 36 -3.58 3.11 -10.31
N ARG A 37 -4.69 2.35 -10.35
CA ARG A 37 -6.01 2.91 -10.70
C ARG A 37 -7.06 2.77 -9.61
N ILE A 38 -6.69 2.26 -8.45
CA ILE A 38 -7.55 2.14 -7.28
C ILE A 38 -7.10 3.16 -6.24
N PRO A 39 -8.02 3.93 -5.62
CA PRO A 39 -7.66 4.83 -4.54
C PRO A 39 -6.85 4.13 -3.46
N ALA A 40 -5.81 4.79 -2.94
CA ALA A 40 -4.92 4.18 -1.96
C ALA A 40 -5.43 4.31 -0.51
N GLY A 41 -6.40 5.19 -0.26
CA GLY A 41 -6.83 5.60 1.07
C GLY A 41 -8.01 4.80 1.64
N VAL A 42 -9.03 5.51 2.12
CA VAL A 42 -10.17 4.97 2.88
C VAL A 42 -11.42 4.69 2.03
N ASP A 43 -11.30 4.74 0.72
CA ASP A 43 -12.39 4.48 -0.22
C ASP A 43 -12.82 3.00 -0.19
N GLN A 44 -14.08 2.70 -0.51
CA GLN A 44 -14.58 1.33 -0.56
C GLN A 44 -13.87 0.49 -1.63
N ALA A 45 -13.43 1.09 -2.71
CA ALA A 45 -12.60 0.42 -3.71
C ALA A 45 -11.26 -0.05 -3.11
N ALA A 46 -10.63 0.77 -2.26
CA ALA A 46 -9.43 0.38 -1.52
C ALA A 46 -9.69 -0.76 -0.53
N TYR A 47 -10.85 -0.76 0.13
CA TYR A 47 -11.25 -1.87 0.99
C TYR A 47 -11.33 -3.20 0.22
N VAL A 48 -11.98 -3.21 -0.95
CA VAL A 48 -12.08 -4.43 -1.81
C VAL A 48 -10.69 -4.90 -2.24
N LYS A 49 -9.81 -3.97 -2.65
CA LYS A 49 -8.41 -4.28 -2.98
C LYS A 49 -7.69 -4.94 -1.81
N ALA A 50 -7.74 -4.34 -0.62
CA ALA A 50 -7.07 -4.87 0.57
C ALA A 50 -7.64 -6.24 0.97
N ALA A 51 -8.96 -6.42 0.93
CA ALA A 51 -9.60 -7.69 1.25
C ALA A 51 -9.16 -8.82 0.30
N PHE A 52 -9.05 -8.54 -1.00
CA PHE A 52 -8.57 -9.50 -2.00
C PHE A 52 -7.10 -9.90 -1.74
N LEU A 53 -6.22 -8.93 -1.50
CA LEU A 53 -4.82 -9.21 -1.20
C LEU A 53 -4.65 -9.97 0.11
N ALA A 54 -5.43 -9.63 1.14
CA ALA A 54 -5.46 -10.36 2.39
C ALA A 54 -5.93 -11.82 2.22
N ALA A 55 -6.92 -12.06 1.36
CA ALA A 55 -7.38 -13.41 1.04
C ALA A 55 -6.31 -14.24 0.32
N ILE A 56 -5.48 -13.63 -0.53
CA ILE A 56 -4.31 -14.30 -1.14
C ILE A 56 -3.30 -14.69 -0.06
N LEU A 57 -2.98 -13.79 0.87
CA LEU A 57 -2.04 -14.08 1.97
C LEU A 57 -2.51 -15.24 2.83
N LYS A 58 -3.81 -15.32 3.11
CA LYS A 58 -4.41 -16.41 3.89
C LYS A 58 -4.58 -17.71 3.10
N GLY A 59 -4.36 -17.70 1.78
CA GLY A 59 -4.62 -18.86 0.92
C GLY A 59 -6.11 -19.16 0.68
N GLU A 60 -6.99 -18.21 0.96
CA GLU A 60 -8.45 -18.31 0.74
C GLU A 60 -8.81 -18.12 -0.74
N THR A 61 -7.94 -17.46 -1.49
CA THR A 61 -8.03 -17.27 -2.94
C THR A 61 -6.65 -17.22 -3.56
N SER A 62 -6.58 -17.26 -4.89
CA SER A 62 -5.33 -17.17 -5.64
C SER A 62 -5.50 -16.34 -6.91
N SER A 63 -4.38 -15.85 -7.42
CA SER A 63 -4.29 -15.24 -8.74
C SER A 63 -2.99 -15.72 -9.39
N PRO A 64 -2.98 -16.06 -10.67
CA PRO A 64 -1.74 -16.42 -11.38
C PRO A 64 -0.78 -15.23 -11.51
N LEU A 65 -1.26 -14.00 -11.30
CA LEU A 65 -0.49 -12.77 -11.46
C LEU A 65 0.07 -12.24 -10.13
N ILE A 66 -0.42 -12.73 -8.98
CA ILE A 66 -0.13 -12.14 -7.67
C ILE A 66 0.34 -13.23 -6.71
N SER A 67 1.65 -13.27 -6.44
CA SER A 67 2.21 -14.09 -5.36
C SER A 67 1.91 -13.45 -3.99
N LYS A 68 2.16 -14.17 -2.89
CA LYS A 68 2.07 -13.62 -1.54
C LYS A 68 3.01 -12.41 -1.36
N GLN A 69 4.24 -12.48 -1.88
CA GLN A 69 5.20 -11.38 -1.84
C GLN A 69 4.65 -10.15 -2.55
N LYS A 70 4.08 -10.35 -3.76
CA LYS A 70 3.46 -9.25 -4.51
C LYS A 70 2.25 -8.67 -3.78
N ALA A 71 1.47 -9.49 -3.12
CA ALA A 71 0.34 -9.03 -2.31
C ALA A 71 0.81 -8.14 -1.13
N VAL A 72 1.89 -8.54 -0.44
CA VAL A 72 2.49 -7.73 0.64
C VAL A 72 3.05 -6.42 0.09
N GLU A 73 3.76 -6.45 -1.05
CA GLU A 73 4.28 -5.25 -1.71
C GLU A 73 3.15 -4.23 -1.98
N ILE A 74 2.06 -4.68 -2.60
CA ILE A 74 0.92 -3.82 -2.92
C ILE A 74 0.23 -3.32 -1.64
N LEU A 75 0.03 -4.16 -0.64
CA LEU A 75 -0.51 -3.74 0.67
C LEU A 75 0.38 -2.69 1.33
N GLY A 76 1.70 -2.80 1.20
CA GLY A 76 2.67 -1.84 1.74
C GLY A 76 2.57 -0.44 1.14
N THR A 77 2.00 -0.31 -0.06
CA THR A 77 1.75 1.00 -0.72
C THR A 77 0.39 1.60 -0.40
N MET A 78 -0.50 0.84 0.26
CA MET A 78 -1.84 1.32 0.59
C MET A 78 -1.82 2.27 1.79
N GLN A 79 -2.80 3.14 1.83
CA GLN A 79 -3.00 4.18 2.84
C GLN A 79 -4.38 3.99 3.49
N GLY A 80 -4.65 4.56 4.62
CA GLY A 80 -5.99 4.53 5.20
C GLY A 80 -6.31 3.33 6.10
N GLY A 81 -5.36 2.45 6.36
CA GLY A 81 -5.46 1.45 7.42
C GLY A 81 -5.98 0.06 7.02
N TYR A 82 -6.64 -0.11 5.87
CA TYR A 82 -7.15 -1.43 5.44
C TYR A 82 -6.05 -2.48 5.22
N ASN A 83 -4.83 -2.02 4.99
CA ASN A 83 -3.63 -2.84 4.80
C ASN A 83 -2.97 -3.28 6.12
N VAL A 84 -3.24 -2.62 7.23
CA VAL A 84 -2.48 -2.79 8.47
C VAL A 84 -2.67 -4.19 9.05
N GLN A 85 -3.90 -4.61 9.29
CA GLN A 85 -4.18 -5.94 9.86
C GLN A 85 -3.69 -7.10 8.98
N PRO A 86 -3.86 -7.09 7.64
CA PRO A 86 -3.24 -8.11 6.79
C PRO A 86 -1.72 -8.18 6.90
N LEU A 87 -1.04 -7.02 6.98
CA LEU A 87 0.42 -6.98 7.14
C LEU A 87 0.86 -7.48 8.53
N VAL A 88 0.13 -7.13 9.59
CA VAL A 88 0.39 -7.64 10.94
C VAL A 88 0.21 -9.16 11.01
N ALA A 89 -0.84 -9.70 10.38
CA ALA A 89 -1.05 -11.14 10.30
C ALA A 89 0.06 -11.85 9.51
N ALA A 90 0.58 -11.21 8.45
CA ALA A 90 1.65 -11.75 7.63
C ALA A 90 3.01 -11.88 8.35
N LEU A 91 3.20 -11.22 9.51
CA LEU A 91 4.39 -11.40 10.35
C LEU A 91 4.57 -12.84 10.89
N ASP A 92 3.51 -13.65 10.86
CA ASP A 92 3.55 -15.05 11.28
C ASP A 92 3.73 -16.02 10.12
N ASP A 93 3.71 -15.55 8.87
CA ASP A 93 3.92 -16.36 7.67
C ASP A 93 5.38 -16.28 7.24
N ASN A 94 6.13 -17.36 7.46
CA ASN A 94 7.57 -17.44 7.16
C ASN A 94 7.92 -17.12 5.70
N GLU A 95 6.96 -17.23 4.77
CA GLU A 95 7.17 -16.94 3.36
C GLU A 95 7.28 -15.43 3.08
N VAL A 96 6.55 -14.61 3.86
CA VAL A 96 6.40 -13.16 3.60
C VAL A 96 6.63 -12.28 4.84
N ALA A 97 6.97 -12.86 5.98
CA ALA A 97 7.10 -12.13 7.23
C ALA A 97 8.10 -10.97 7.16
N GLN A 98 9.23 -11.16 6.47
CA GLN A 98 10.22 -10.10 6.31
C GLN A 98 9.70 -8.97 5.41
N ASP A 99 9.02 -9.30 4.32
CA ASP A 99 8.42 -8.30 3.42
C ASP A 99 7.32 -7.51 4.16
N ALA A 100 6.52 -8.19 4.97
CA ALA A 100 5.50 -7.56 5.81
C ALA A 100 6.11 -6.63 6.86
N ALA A 101 7.24 -7.01 7.46
CA ALA A 101 7.96 -6.15 8.39
C ALA A 101 8.47 -4.87 7.69
N GLU A 102 9.07 -5.01 6.50
CA GLU A 102 9.54 -3.84 5.74
C GLU A 102 8.39 -2.89 5.36
N ALA A 103 7.22 -3.44 5.06
CA ALA A 103 6.01 -2.65 4.82
C ALA A 103 5.54 -1.94 6.10
N LEU A 104 5.48 -2.65 7.24
CA LEU A 104 5.03 -2.10 8.53
C LEU A 104 5.99 -1.04 9.09
N LYS A 105 7.30 -1.18 8.92
CA LYS A 105 8.30 -0.18 9.31
C LYS A 105 8.01 1.19 8.67
N LYS A 106 7.38 1.22 7.50
CA LYS A 106 7.01 2.42 6.75
C LYS A 106 5.55 2.83 6.94
N THR A 107 4.75 2.03 7.62
CA THR A 107 3.34 2.31 7.86
C THR A 107 3.18 3.10 9.15
N LEU A 108 2.73 4.36 9.03
CA LEU A 108 2.70 5.30 10.16
C LEU A 108 1.40 5.25 10.97
N LEU A 109 0.31 4.80 10.36
CA LEU A 109 -1.02 4.80 10.98
C LEU A 109 -1.38 3.40 11.48
N VAL A 110 -0.59 2.90 12.41
CA VAL A 110 -0.81 1.55 12.98
C VAL A 110 -1.78 1.56 14.15
N PHE A 111 -1.97 2.71 14.84
CA PHE A 111 -2.92 2.87 15.94
C PHE A 111 -3.09 1.61 16.83
N ASP A 112 -4.30 1.03 16.87
CA ASP A 112 -4.59 -0.14 17.70
C ASP A 112 -3.72 -1.36 17.34
N ALA A 113 -3.36 -1.52 16.08
CA ALA A 113 -2.49 -2.59 15.63
C ALA A 113 -1.04 -2.51 16.18
N PHE A 114 -0.64 -1.38 16.76
CA PHE A 114 0.61 -1.29 17.51
C PHE A 114 0.66 -2.34 18.63
N ASN A 115 -0.43 -2.51 19.36
CA ASN A 115 -0.52 -3.53 20.42
C ASN A 115 -0.41 -4.94 19.84
N ASP A 116 -1.05 -5.22 18.70
CA ASP A 116 -0.98 -6.53 18.05
C ASP A 116 0.46 -6.90 17.66
N VAL A 117 1.22 -5.93 17.14
CA VAL A 117 2.66 -6.15 16.82
C VAL A 117 3.48 -6.32 18.10
N THR A 118 3.19 -5.58 19.16
CA THR A 118 3.86 -5.68 20.45
C THR A 118 3.61 -7.06 21.06
N GLU A 119 2.38 -7.54 21.08
CA GLU A 119 2.03 -8.88 21.58
C GLU A 119 2.77 -9.99 20.84
N LYS A 120 2.89 -9.89 19.51
CA LYS A 120 3.69 -10.84 18.72
C LYS A 120 5.17 -10.79 19.10
N ALA A 121 5.72 -9.60 19.30
CA ALA A 121 7.11 -9.42 19.72
C ALA A 121 7.37 -10.02 21.11
N GLU A 122 6.46 -9.83 22.06
CA GLU A 122 6.51 -10.38 23.41
C GLU A 122 6.34 -11.91 23.41
N ALA A 123 5.51 -12.43 22.50
CA ALA A 123 5.35 -13.87 22.28
C ALA A 123 6.57 -14.55 21.63
N GLY A 124 7.59 -13.77 21.25
CA GLY A 124 8.87 -14.29 20.75
C GLY A 124 9.08 -14.14 19.23
N ASN A 125 8.15 -13.50 18.49
CA ASN A 125 8.35 -13.22 17.08
C ASN A 125 9.47 -12.21 16.90
N SER A 126 10.63 -12.65 16.38
CA SER A 126 11.82 -11.81 16.20
C SER A 126 11.60 -10.72 15.14
N ILE A 127 10.81 -11.01 14.11
CA ILE A 127 10.50 -10.07 13.03
C ILE A 127 9.61 -8.94 13.54
N ALA A 128 8.62 -9.26 14.38
CA ALA A 128 7.81 -8.24 15.06
C ALA A 128 8.67 -7.34 15.97
N LYS A 129 9.69 -7.89 16.65
CA LYS A 129 10.66 -7.09 17.44
C LYS A 129 11.43 -6.10 16.56
N GLU A 130 11.84 -6.51 15.37
CA GLU A 130 12.50 -5.61 14.41
C GLU A 130 11.60 -4.45 14.01
N VAL A 131 10.30 -4.70 13.79
CA VAL A 131 9.33 -3.63 13.48
C VAL A 131 9.20 -2.65 14.64
N ILE A 132 9.02 -3.14 15.87
CA ILE A 132 8.94 -2.29 17.08
C ILE A 132 10.22 -1.47 17.26
N GLN A 133 11.39 -2.08 17.06
CA GLN A 133 12.66 -1.38 17.17
C GLN A 133 12.79 -0.29 16.11
N SER A 134 12.44 -0.58 14.87
CA SER A 134 12.45 0.39 13.77
C SER A 134 11.55 1.60 14.05
N TRP A 135 10.37 1.36 14.63
CA TRP A 135 9.48 2.44 15.05
C TRP A 135 10.06 3.26 16.21
N ALA A 136 10.66 2.61 17.22
CA ALA A 136 11.31 3.26 18.34
C ALA A 136 12.50 4.14 17.91
N ASP A 137 13.26 3.67 16.92
CA ASP A 137 14.41 4.39 16.35
C ASP A 137 13.99 5.45 15.32
N ALA A 138 12.70 5.55 15.00
CA ALA A 138 12.16 6.46 13.99
C ALA A 138 12.85 6.33 12.62
N GLU A 139 13.22 5.11 12.21
CA GLU A 139 14.00 4.86 10.99
C GLU A 139 13.30 5.40 9.74
N TRP A 140 11.99 5.28 9.63
CA TRP A 140 11.18 5.82 8.53
C TRP A 140 11.34 7.34 8.34
N PHE A 141 11.73 8.04 9.41
CA PHE A 141 11.94 9.48 9.42
C PHE A 141 13.42 9.86 9.27
N LEU A 142 14.32 9.10 9.90
CA LEU A 142 15.76 9.39 9.93
C LEU A 142 16.50 8.85 8.72
N ASN A 143 16.14 7.67 8.23
CA ASN A 143 16.79 7.00 7.09
C ASN A 143 16.32 7.57 5.75
N ARG A 144 16.67 8.83 5.48
CA ARG A 144 16.36 9.49 4.21
C ARG A 144 17.58 9.51 3.32
N ALA A 145 17.32 9.40 2.01
CA ALA A 145 18.37 9.60 1.02
C ALA A 145 18.97 11.01 1.14
N GLU A 146 20.27 11.13 0.92
CA GLU A 146 20.91 12.44 0.83
C GLU A 146 20.30 13.26 -0.30
N VAL A 147 20.15 14.56 -0.05
CA VAL A 147 19.66 15.48 -1.09
C VAL A 147 20.75 15.60 -2.18
N PRO A 148 20.46 15.26 -3.43
CA PRO A 148 21.46 15.35 -4.47
C PRO A 148 21.88 16.80 -4.71
N ALA A 149 23.18 17.01 -4.97
CA ALA A 149 23.73 18.34 -5.26
C ALA A 149 23.12 19.00 -6.51
N LYS A 150 22.55 18.18 -7.40
CA LYS A 150 21.89 18.61 -8.64
C LYS A 150 20.71 17.69 -8.94
N THR A 151 19.56 18.29 -9.21
CA THR A 151 18.34 17.59 -9.63
C THR A 151 17.83 18.16 -10.95
N THR A 152 17.41 17.29 -11.85
CA THR A 152 16.77 17.68 -13.11
C THR A 152 15.29 17.40 -13.02
N TYR A 153 14.47 18.40 -13.34
CA TYR A 153 13.01 18.31 -13.33
C TYR A 153 12.45 18.46 -14.74
N THR A 154 11.42 17.70 -15.05
CA THR A 154 10.56 17.98 -16.18
C THR A 154 9.41 18.88 -15.69
N THR A 155 9.29 20.06 -16.26
CA THR A 155 8.25 21.01 -15.86
C THR A 155 7.10 20.98 -16.84
N PHE A 156 5.89 21.02 -16.33
CA PHE A 156 4.66 21.10 -17.11
C PHE A 156 3.94 22.41 -16.79
N LYS A 157 3.43 23.07 -17.82
CA LYS A 157 2.57 24.24 -17.63
C LYS A 157 1.13 23.74 -17.46
N VAL A 158 0.57 23.96 -16.29
CA VAL A 158 -0.85 23.72 -16.02
C VAL A 158 -1.63 24.98 -16.42
N THR A 159 -2.72 24.80 -17.14
CA THR A 159 -3.63 25.91 -17.52
C THR A 159 -4.85 25.90 -16.61
N GLY A 160 -5.25 27.08 -16.15
CA GLY A 160 -6.35 27.24 -15.21
C GLY A 160 -5.89 27.37 -13.77
N GLU A 161 -6.84 27.32 -12.87
CA GLU A 161 -6.59 27.35 -11.43
C GLU A 161 -6.26 25.92 -10.96
N THR A 162 -5.24 25.80 -10.14
CA THR A 162 -4.85 24.56 -9.47
C THR A 162 -4.84 24.83 -7.97
N ASN A 163 -5.55 24.02 -7.21
CA ASN A 163 -5.61 24.13 -5.76
C ASN A 163 -4.87 22.97 -5.08
N THR A 164 -4.84 23.01 -3.76
CA THR A 164 -4.13 22.01 -2.96
C THR A 164 -4.73 20.61 -3.13
N ASP A 165 -6.05 20.51 -3.26
CA ASP A 165 -6.73 19.20 -3.35
C ASP A 165 -6.46 18.52 -4.71
N ASP A 166 -6.14 19.29 -5.75
CA ASP A 166 -5.72 18.73 -7.03
C ASP A 166 -4.35 18.05 -6.95
N LEU A 167 -3.48 18.51 -6.05
CA LEU A 167 -2.11 18.00 -5.87
C LEU A 167 -1.96 17.10 -4.64
N SER A 168 -2.88 17.20 -3.70
CA SER A 168 -2.87 16.47 -2.43
C SER A 168 -4.32 16.21 -2.00
N PRO A 169 -4.94 15.18 -2.56
CA PRO A 169 -6.34 14.86 -2.27
C PRO A 169 -6.60 14.78 -0.76
N ALA A 170 -7.58 15.51 -0.26
CA ALA A 170 -7.84 15.67 1.17
C ALA A 170 -8.09 14.33 1.88
N GLN A 171 -8.75 13.40 1.21
CA GLN A 171 -9.01 12.05 1.73
C GLN A 171 -7.74 11.22 1.97
N ASP A 172 -6.65 11.53 1.29
CA ASP A 172 -5.36 10.83 1.42
C ASP A 172 -4.39 11.59 2.34
N ALA A 173 -4.60 12.88 2.59
CA ALA A 173 -3.75 13.70 3.45
C ALA A 173 -3.69 13.19 4.90
N TRP A 174 -4.74 12.58 5.40
CA TRP A 174 -4.82 12.01 6.74
C TRP A 174 -4.23 10.61 6.87
N SER A 175 -4.15 9.88 5.75
CA SER A 175 -3.66 8.50 5.75
C SER A 175 -2.14 8.42 5.79
N ARG A 176 -1.45 9.34 5.14
CA ARG A 176 0.01 9.31 4.96
C ARG A 176 0.59 10.71 5.14
N PRO A 177 1.09 11.02 6.34
CA PRO A 177 1.68 12.34 6.61
C PRO A 177 3.09 12.51 6.03
N ASP A 178 3.74 11.45 5.57
CA ASP A 178 5.03 11.55 4.91
C ASP A 178 4.89 11.88 3.41
N ILE A 179 5.71 12.79 2.93
CA ILE A 179 5.64 13.29 1.55
C ILE A 179 5.89 12.19 0.50
N PRO A 180 6.90 11.29 0.64
CA PRO A 180 7.16 10.27 -0.36
C PRO A 180 5.99 9.32 -0.60
N LEU A 181 5.27 8.94 0.45
CA LEU A 181 4.15 8.02 0.36
C LEU A 181 2.87 8.74 -0.06
N HIS A 182 2.69 10.00 0.39
CA HIS A 182 1.55 10.82 -0.02
C HIS A 182 1.58 11.13 -1.52
N SER A 183 2.77 11.29 -2.10
CA SER A 183 2.93 11.50 -3.54
C SER A 183 2.42 10.36 -4.42
N LEU A 184 2.22 9.16 -3.85
CA LEU A 184 1.61 8.02 -4.57
C LEU A 184 0.09 8.18 -4.76
N ALA A 185 -0.54 9.15 -4.08
CA ALA A 185 -1.96 9.47 -4.26
C ALA A 185 -2.23 10.36 -5.48
N MET A 186 -1.19 10.97 -6.04
CA MET A 186 -1.24 11.78 -7.26
C MET A 186 -1.05 10.91 -8.51
#